data_7f71e3ee6ccdb21a5446572c326dc59e
#
_entry.id   7f71e3ee6ccdb21a5446572c326dc59e
#
_cell.length_a   1.000
_cell.length_b   1.000
_cell.length_c   1.000
_cell.angle_alpha   90.00
_cell.angle_beta   90.00
_cell.angle_gamma   90.00
#
_symmetry.space_group_name_H-M   'P 1'
#
loop_
_entity.id
_entity.type
_entity.pdbx_description
1 polymer ?
#
loop_
_entity_poly.entity_id
_entity_poly.type
_entity_poly.pdbx_seq_one_letter_code
_entity_poly.pdbx_strand_id
1 'polypeptide(L)'
;SAGKYHAQLGLFGVLPSLKLKHFNKSLYQSNMHRYTLVSQRMKELRHEPVKILFHGEDEVSLKKDDVMLEALGTSLQIHLQIPFDESVAYYHAALLASVXLVGFSANSPLVLGKRAWHESRIAIFEQSVDTRDKERREHGDEKRVHFAHGYINSWMDLFEQNNAFKIIFADVKELPISKLHHFNLHNGTIWRWIRPILDSDKNKKHTLRLELRALPSGPTLIDTQTNIWFFIGLIKGLVDTKIDLTHIPFETLKDDFYNVARTGLETEFHEPINAEKVDLNEWILKDGLKLAKAGLSSFGIDKTEPFWDIIEQRTSSRQNGAKWQLKHFKKYNSIPKLMEDYMYHAKQNIPVHQWSL
;
A
#
# COMPACT_ATOMS: atom_id res chain seq x y z
N SER A 1 2.76 -22.73 15.80
CA SER A 1 2.99 -22.68 14.36
C SER A 1 1.75 -23.15 13.60
N ALA A 2 1.63 -22.75 12.32
CA ALA A 2 0.49 -23.13 11.48
C ALA A 2 0.37 -24.65 11.32
N GLY A 3 1.50 -25.35 11.27
CA GLY A 3 1.53 -26.81 11.16
C GLY A 3 0.80 -27.53 12.28
N LYS A 4 0.74 -26.95 13.48
CA LYS A 4 -0.03 -27.52 14.61
C LYS A 4 -1.53 -27.61 14.28
N TYR A 5 -2.02 -26.79 13.36
CA TYR A 5 -3.42 -26.75 12.93
C TYR A 5 -3.61 -27.33 11.53
N HIS A 6 -2.63 -28.09 11.03
CA HIS A 6 -2.63 -28.60 9.64
C HIS A 6 -2.88 -27.50 8.61
N ALA A 7 -2.31 -26.32 8.85
CA ALA A 7 -2.49 -25.14 8.02
C ALA A 7 -1.14 -24.68 7.44
N GLN A 8 -1.20 -23.94 6.34
CA GLN A 8 -0.03 -23.31 5.73
C GLN A 8 -0.24 -21.79 5.71
N LEU A 9 0.85 -21.06 5.89
CA LEU A 9 0.83 -19.59 5.82
C LEU A 9 1.31 -19.15 4.45
N GLY A 10 0.49 -18.37 3.75
CA GLY A 10 0.85 -17.76 2.47
C GLY A 10 0.74 -16.24 2.55
N LEU A 11 1.55 -15.55 1.77
CA LEU A 11 1.56 -14.09 1.68
C LEU A 11 0.95 -13.67 0.34
N PHE A 12 -0.12 -12.87 0.39
CA PHE A 12 -0.87 -12.41 -0.78
C PHE A 12 -1.23 -10.95 -0.60
N GLY A 13 -1.39 -10.21 -1.68
CA GLY A 13 -2.04 -8.89 -1.60
C GLY A 13 -3.56 -9.06 -1.49
N VAL A 14 -4.13 -9.90 -2.37
CA VAL A 14 -5.51 -10.40 -2.28
C VAL A 14 -5.45 -11.91 -2.47
N LEU A 15 -6.05 -12.68 -1.58
CA LEU A 15 -6.05 -14.14 -1.66
C LEU A 15 -6.96 -14.60 -2.82
N PRO A 16 -6.41 -15.20 -3.90
CA PRO A 16 -7.18 -15.51 -5.11
C PRO A 16 -8.36 -16.48 -4.89
N SER A 17 -8.28 -17.34 -3.88
CA SER A 17 -9.32 -18.36 -3.62
C SER A 17 -10.52 -17.84 -2.84
N LEU A 18 -10.53 -16.55 -2.46
CA LEU A 18 -11.67 -15.98 -1.74
C LEU A 18 -12.94 -15.99 -2.60
N LYS A 19 -14.09 -16.16 -1.93
CA LYS A 19 -15.43 -16.10 -2.53
C LYS A 19 -16.31 -15.21 -1.65
N LEU A 20 -17.36 -14.63 -2.21
CA LEU A 20 -18.26 -13.72 -1.47
C LEU A 20 -18.79 -14.34 -0.15
N LYS A 21 -19.05 -15.65 -0.13
CA LYS A 21 -19.51 -16.34 1.09
C LYS A 21 -18.51 -16.23 2.28
N HIS A 22 -17.24 -15.98 1.99
CA HIS A 22 -16.21 -15.82 3.05
C HIS A 22 -16.32 -14.46 3.76
N PHE A 23 -17.07 -13.51 3.23
CA PHE A 23 -17.27 -12.20 3.85
C PHE A 23 -18.52 -12.20 4.73
N ASN A 24 -18.63 -13.22 5.58
CA ASN A 24 -19.69 -13.36 6.56
C ASN A 24 -19.19 -12.86 7.92
N LYS A 25 -19.68 -11.70 8.32
CA LYS A 25 -19.29 -11.01 9.56
C LYS A 25 -19.41 -11.93 10.79
N SER A 26 -20.50 -12.69 10.89
CA SER A 26 -20.73 -13.55 12.05
C SER A 26 -19.77 -14.72 12.19
N LEU A 27 -19.13 -15.12 11.06
CA LEU A 27 -18.21 -16.26 11.04
C LEU A 27 -16.74 -15.84 11.07
N TYR A 28 -16.40 -14.74 10.45
CA TYR A 28 -14.99 -14.42 10.13
C TYR A 28 -14.50 -13.06 10.66
N GLN A 29 -15.38 -12.19 11.16
CA GLN A 29 -14.93 -10.94 11.76
C GLN A 29 -14.35 -11.23 13.16
N SER A 30 -13.19 -10.67 13.42
CA SER A 30 -12.58 -10.74 14.76
C SER A 30 -13.54 -10.18 15.81
N ASN A 31 -13.67 -10.86 16.96
CA ASN A 31 -14.58 -10.48 18.04
C ASN A 31 -13.99 -9.32 18.89
N MET A 32 -13.75 -8.19 18.24
CA MET A 32 -13.27 -6.98 18.90
C MET A 32 -14.30 -5.86 18.68
N HIS A 33 -14.71 -5.22 19.76
CA HIS A 33 -15.72 -4.13 19.73
C HIS A 33 -15.38 -3.04 18.71
N ARG A 34 -14.10 -2.73 18.54
CA ARG A 34 -13.67 -1.68 17.60
C ARG A 34 -14.13 -1.95 16.16
N TYR A 35 -14.15 -3.20 15.70
CA TYR A 35 -14.56 -3.52 14.33
C TYR A 35 -16.07 -3.35 14.14
N THR A 36 -16.84 -3.72 15.15
CA THR A 36 -18.28 -3.49 15.15
C THR A 36 -18.59 -1.99 15.13
N LEU A 37 -17.89 -1.23 15.97
CA LEU A 37 -18.07 0.22 16.06
C LEU A 37 -17.68 0.91 14.74
N VAL A 38 -16.55 0.55 14.14
CA VAL A 38 -16.12 1.10 12.83
C VAL A 38 -17.19 0.83 11.78
N SER A 39 -17.64 -0.43 11.67
CA SER A 39 -18.64 -0.81 10.68
C SER A 39 -19.95 -0.03 10.84
N GLN A 40 -20.41 0.10 12.07
CA GLN A 40 -21.62 0.87 12.39
C GLN A 40 -21.44 2.35 12.04
N ARG A 41 -20.34 2.95 12.50
CA ARG A 41 -20.07 4.37 12.31
C ARG A 41 -19.91 4.73 10.83
N MET A 42 -19.25 3.87 10.06
CA MET A 42 -19.10 4.08 8.62
C MET A 42 -20.45 4.00 7.90
N LYS A 43 -21.32 3.07 8.32
CA LYS A 43 -22.67 2.97 7.78
C LYS A 43 -23.50 4.24 8.08
N GLU A 44 -23.38 4.75 9.32
CA GLU A 44 -24.04 6.00 9.72
C GLU A 44 -23.59 7.22 8.92
N LEU A 45 -22.29 7.28 8.58
CA LEU A 45 -21.74 8.39 7.81
C LEU A 45 -22.08 8.32 6.32
N ARG A 46 -22.13 7.12 5.76
CA ARG A 46 -22.33 6.91 4.31
C ARG A 46 -23.80 6.83 3.90
N HIS A 47 -24.66 6.31 4.79
CA HIS A 47 -26.10 6.10 4.55
C HIS A 47 -26.44 5.10 3.45
N GLU A 48 -25.47 4.36 2.91
CA GLU A 48 -25.67 3.38 1.84
C GLU A 48 -24.67 2.22 1.98
N PRO A 49 -24.91 1.09 1.30
CA PRO A 49 -23.97 -0.03 1.31
C PRO A 49 -22.60 0.35 0.73
N VAL A 50 -21.58 -0.36 1.17
CA VAL A 50 -20.26 -0.33 0.54
C VAL A 50 -20.40 -0.81 -0.91
N LYS A 51 -19.85 -0.06 -1.85
CA LYS A 51 -19.78 -0.43 -3.27
C LYS A 51 -18.33 -0.35 -3.70
N ILE A 52 -17.85 -1.42 -4.30
CA ILE A 52 -16.52 -1.46 -4.93
C ILE A 52 -16.76 -1.70 -6.42
N LEU A 53 -16.30 -0.78 -7.25
CA LEU A 53 -16.43 -0.90 -8.70
C LEU A 53 -15.15 -0.38 -9.36
N PHE A 54 -14.47 -1.25 -10.09
CA PHE A 54 -13.32 -0.86 -10.91
C PHE A 54 -13.10 -1.88 -12.02
N HIS A 55 -12.35 -1.48 -13.04
CA HIS A 55 -12.14 -2.27 -14.25
C HIS A 55 -10.64 -2.58 -14.42
N GLY A 56 -10.34 -3.88 -14.51
CA GLY A 56 -9.08 -4.41 -15.04
C GLY A 56 -9.39 -5.04 -16.40
N GLU A 57 -8.88 -6.25 -16.66
CA GLU A 57 -9.37 -7.04 -17.81
C GLU A 57 -10.85 -7.41 -17.62
N ASP A 58 -11.25 -7.70 -16.38
CA ASP A 58 -12.63 -7.97 -16.01
C ASP A 58 -13.16 -6.85 -15.12
N GLU A 59 -14.48 -6.67 -15.09
CA GLU A 59 -15.12 -5.74 -14.15
C GLU A 59 -15.23 -6.39 -12.77
N VAL A 60 -14.74 -5.69 -11.74
CA VAL A 60 -14.96 -6.04 -10.33
C VAL A 60 -16.09 -5.16 -9.81
N SER A 61 -17.22 -5.76 -9.46
CA SER A 61 -18.39 -5.05 -8.92
C SER A 61 -18.89 -5.80 -7.68
N LEU A 62 -18.76 -5.19 -6.51
CA LEU A 62 -19.11 -5.81 -5.22
C LEU A 62 -19.97 -4.85 -4.40
N LYS A 63 -20.88 -5.40 -3.62
CA LYS A 63 -21.75 -4.61 -2.75
C LYS A 63 -21.96 -5.35 -1.42
N LYS A 64 -21.86 -4.60 -0.29
CA LYS A 64 -22.07 -5.17 1.04
C LYS A 64 -22.53 -4.09 2.03
N ASP A 65 -23.29 -4.50 3.05
CA ASP A 65 -23.82 -3.58 4.06
C ASP A 65 -22.81 -3.28 5.19
N ASP A 66 -21.71 -4.01 5.23
CA ASP A 66 -20.68 -3.85 6.26
C ASP A 66 -19.31 -3.62 5.62
N VAL A 67 -18.29 -3.43 6.46
CA VAL A 67 -16.92 -3.12 5.99
C VAL A 67 -16.09 -4.38 5.70
N MET A 68 -16.69 -5.57 5.68
CA MET A 68 -15.94 -6.81 5.50
C MET A 68 -15.16 -6.89 4.16
N LEU A 69 -15.57 -6.12 3.16
CA LEU A 69 -14.81 -6.09 1.89
C LEU A 69 -13.39 -5.52 2.07
N GLU A 70 -13.15 -4.72 3.10
CA GLU A 70 -11.80 -4.23 3.44
C GLU A 70 -10.83 -5.40 3.69
N ALA A 71 -11.34 -6.49 4.27
CA ALA A 71 -10.55 -7.68 4.58
C ALA A 71 -10.07 -8.47 3.35
N LEU A 72 -10.52 -8.09 2.12
CA LEU A 72 -9.96 -8.64 0.89
C LEU A 72 -8.45 -8.39 0.79
N GLY A 73 -7.99 -7.21 1.23
CA GLY A 73 -6.62 -6.77 1.03
C GLY A 73 -5.73 -6.98 2.26
N THR A 74 -4.55 -7.54 2.06
CA THR A 74 -3.50 -7.58 3.07
C THR A 74 -2.31 -6.74 2.60
N SER A 75 -1.70 -6.01 3.53
CA SER A 75 -0.64 -5.06 3.20
C SER A 75 0.66 -5.34 3.95
N LEU A 76 1.73 -4.80 3.40
CA LEU A 76 2.99 -4.60 4.10
C LEU A 76 2.98 -3.16 4.61
N GLN A 77 3.16 -2.96 5.91
CA GLN A 77 3.30 -1.62 6.49
C GLN A 77 4.73 -1.43 6.99
N ILE A 78 5.33 -0.33 6.56
CA ILE A 78 6.68 0.04 6.95
C ILE A 78 6.58 1.36 7.74
N HIS A 79 7.14 1.39 8.95
CA HIS A 79 7.20 2.61 9.76
C HIS A 79 8.63 3.15 9.73
N LEU A 80 8.81 4.26 9.05
CA LEU A 80 10.12 4.93 8.94
C LEU A 80 10.12 6.17 9.84
N GLN A 81 10.93 6.15 10.91
CA GLN A 81 11.13 7.32 11.76
C GLN A 81 12.01 8.31 11.01
N ILE A 82 11.61 9.57 10.99
CA ILE A 82 12.26 10.61 10.19
C ILE A 82 12.61 11.83 11.05
N PRO A 83 13.65 12.62 10.68
CA PRO A 83 13.95 13.87 11.35
C PRO A 83 12.87 14.92 11.08
N PHE A 84 12.56 15.76 12.07
CA PHE A 84 11.55 16.81 11.92
C PHE A 84 11.94 17.84 10.85
N ASP A 85 13.20 18.20 10.82
CA ASP A 85 13.73 19.24 9.91
C ASP A 85 13.81 18.80 8.45
N GLU A 86 13.81 17.49 8.18
CA GLU A 86 13.80 16.94 6.81
C GLU A 86 12.44 16.32 6.45
N SER A 87 11.42 16.46 7.32
CA SER A 87 10.17 15.72 7.20
C SER A 87 9.41 15.95 5.89
N VAL A 88 9.45 17.17 5.37
CA VAL A 88 8.81 17.52 4.08
C VAL A 88 9.50 16.77 2.93
N ALA A 89 10.84 16.79 2.89
CA ALA A 89 11.60 16.07 1.86
C ALA A 89 11.33 14.56 1.92
N TYR A 90 11.30 13.98 3.12
CA TYR A 90 10.97 12.55 3.29
C TYR A 90 9.56 12.23 2.82
N TYR A 91 8.58 13.12 3.07
CA TYR A 91 7.20 12.91 2.62
C TYR A 91 7.13 12.93 1.08
N HIS A 92 7.73 13.93 0.44
CA HIS A 92 7.75 14.01 -1.04
C HIS A 92 8.47 12.80 -1.65
N ALA A 93 9.63 12.42 -1.09
CA ALA A 93 10.36 11.24 -1.54
C ALA A 93 9.51 9.95 -1.39
N ALA A 94 8.74 9.84 -0.29
CA ALA A 94 7.86 8.68 -0.07
C ALA A 94 6.71 8.62 -1.07
N LEU A 95 6.15 9.76 -1.47
CA LEU A 95 5.13 9.82 -2.54
C LEU A 95 5.70 9.24 -3.85
N LEU A 96 6.86 9.76 -4.28
CA LEU A 96 7.51 9.30 -5.52
C LEU A 96 7.93 7.83 -5.43
N ALA A 97 8.57 7.44 -4.33
CA ALA A 97 8.98 6.05 -4.14
C ALA A 97 7.77 5.10 -4.14
N SER A 98 6.60 5.55 -3.68
CA SER A 98 5.37 4.73 -3.70
C SER A 98 4.93 4.41 -5.12
N VAL A 99 5.12 5.32 -6.06
CA VAL A 99 4.87 5.02 -7.48
C VAL A 99 5.76 3.86 -7.93
N UNK A 100 6.88 3.90 -7.72
CA UNK A 100 7.73 3.03 -8.02
C UNK A 100 7.46 1.83 -7.53
N LEU A 101 7.36 1.77 -6.27
CA LEU A 101 7.29 0.48 -5.53
C LEU A 101 5.96 -0.26 -5.64
N VAL A 102 4.85 0.44 -5.83
CA VAL A 102 3.54 -0.22 -6.05
C VAL A 102 3.59 -1.07 -7.32
N GLY A 103 4.15 -0.52 -8.40
CA GLY A 103 4.32 -1.28 -9.65
C GLY A 103 5.27 -2.47 -9.49
N PHE A 104 6.42 -2.24 -8.87
CA PHE A 104 7.46 -3.25 -8.65
C PHE A 104 6.97 -4.42 -7.79
N SER A 105 6.20 -4.14 -6.73
CA SER A 105 5.82 -5.15 -5.72
C SER A 105 4.42 -5.74 -5.93
N ALA A 106 3.68 -5.34 -6.96
CA ALA A 106 2.27 -5.73 -7.17
C ALA A 106 2.04 -7.24 -7.00
N ASN A 107 1.01 -7.61 -6.21
CA ASN A 107 0.72 -9.00 -5.85
C ASN A 107 -0.78 -9.27 -5.59
N SER A 108 -1.69 -8.52 -6.27
CA SER A 108 -3.13 -8.69 -6.03
C SER A 108 -3.97 -8.62 -7.33
N PRO A 109 -3.60 -9.39 -8.38
CA PRO A 109 -4.25 -9.22 -9.68
C PRO A 109 -5.57 -9.98 -9.83
N LEU A 110 -5.91 -10.89 -8.91
CA LEU A 110 -7.11 -11.72 -8.99
C LEU A 110 -8.04 -11.43 -7.81
N VAL A 111 -9.24 -10.96 -8.11
CA VAL A 111 -10.24 -10.59 -7.10
C VAL A 111 -11.50 -11.41 -7.33
N LEU A 112 -11.78 -12.39 -6.44
CA LEU A 112 -12.95 -13.27 -6.52
C LEU A 112 -13.07 -13.93 -7.92
N GLY A 113 -11.92 -14.34 -8.49
CA GLY A 113 -11.86 -15.00 -9.79
C GLY A 113 -11.83 -14.05 -10.98
N LYS A 114 -11.83 -12.73 -10.76
CA LYS A 114 -11.77 -11.72 -11.82
C LYS A 114 -10.34 -11.21 -11.99
N ARG A 115 -9.92 -10.99 -13.25
CA ARG A 115 -8.60 -10.39 -13.57
C ARG A 115 -8.74 -8.88 -13.45
N ALA A 116 -8.10 -8.34 -12.45
CA ALA A 116 -8.31 -6.96 -12.01
C ALA A 116 -7.00 -6.15 -12.19
N TRP A 117 -6.79 -5.10 -11.40
CA TRP A 117 -5.53 -4.34 -11.45
C TRP A 117 -4.39 -5.22 -10.92
N HIS A 118 -3.16 -5.01 -11.39
CA HIS A 118 -1.99 -5.71 -10.83
C HIS A 118 -1.90 -5.51 -9.32
N GLU A 119 -2.25 -4.31 -8.82
CA GLU A 119 -2.36 -4.05 -7.39
C GLU A 119 -3.78 -3.58 -7.04
N SER A 120 -4.73 -4.51 -7.06
CA SER A 120 -6.17 -4.28 -6.81
C SER A 120 -6.47 -3.76 -5.42
N ARG A 121 -5.59 -4.00 -4.44
CA ARG A 121 -5.77 -3.50 -3.06
C ARG A 121 -5.97 -1.99 -3.02
N ILE A 122 -5.33 -1.27 -3.95
CA ILE A 122 -5.47 0.19 -4.02
C ILE A 122 -6.95 0.55 -4.22
N ALA A 123 -7.57 0.03 -5.28
CA ALA A 123 -9.00 0.32 -5.57
C ALA A 123 -9.92 -0.23 -4.47
N ILE A 124 -9.64 -1.44 -3.97
CA ILE A 124 -10.48 -2.11 -2.97
C ILE A 124 -10.48 -1.31 -1.66
N PHE A 125 -9.32 -0.96 -1.13
CA PHE A 125 -9.23 -0.30 0.17
C PHE A 125 -9.84 1.10 0.11
N GLU A 126 -9.54 1.87 -0.94
CA GLU A 126 -10.10 3.23 -1.08
C GLU A 126 -11.62 3.23 -1.10
N GLN A 127 -12.24 2.22 -1.72
CA GLN A 127 -13.68 2.17 -1.85
C GLN A 127 -14.38 1.48 -0.66
N SER A 128 -13.73 0.48 -0.05
CA SER A 128 -14.34 -0.30 1.03
C SER A 128 -14.56 0.52 2.32
N VAL A 129 -13.70 1.53 2.56
CA VAL A 129 -13.77 2.38 3.75
C VAL A 129 -14.13 3.83 3.44
N ASP A 130 -14.71 4.08 2.26
CA ASP A 130 -15.21 5.41 1.90
C ASP A 130 -16.42 5.74 2.76
N THR A 131 -16.35 6.87 3.46
CA THR A 131 -17.40 7.35 4.37
C THR A 131 -18.25 8.46 3.76
N ARG A 132 -18.01 8.81 2.49
CA ARG A 132 -18.78 9.87 1.84
C ARG A 132 -20.15 9.33 1.42
N ASP A 133 -21.18 10.10 1.71
CA ASP A 133 -22.50 9.88 1.14
C ASP A 133 -22.52 10.41 -0.30
N LYS A 134 -23.67 10.33 -0.96
CA LYS A 134 -23.82 10.74 -2.36
C LYS A 134 -23.47 12.23 -2.53
N GLU A 135 -24.00 13.10 -1.67
CA GLU A 135 -23.78 14.55 -1.74
C GLU A 135 -22.29 14.90 -1.63
N ARG A 136 -21.61 14.31 -0.67
CA ARG A 136 -20.17 14.56 -0.47
C ARG A 136 -19.33 14.08 -1.67
N ARG A 137 -19.73 12.95 -2.28
CA ARG A 137 -19.04 12.48 -3.50
C ARG A 137 -19.24 13.45 -4.68
N GLU A 138 -20.48 13.93 -4.85
CA GLU A 138 -20.80 14.88 -5.92
C GLU A 138 -20.12 16.24 -5.73
N HIS A 139 -19.92 16.64 -4.46
CA HIS A 139 -19.18 17.85 -4.09
C HIS A 139 -17.66 17.70 -4.32
N GLY A 140 -17.17 16.46 -4.43
CA GLY A 140 -15.74 16.22 -4.63
C GLY A 140 -14.93 16.11 -3.35
N ASP A 141 -15.60 15.89 -2.19
CA ASP A 141 -14.92 15.69 -0.91
C ASP A 141 -13.92 14.51 -0.99
N GLU A 142 -12.84 14.61 -0.24
CA GLU A 142 -11.80 13.57 -0.25
C GLU A 142 -12.21 12.29 0.48
N LYS A 143 -11.71 11.16 -0.04
CA LYS A 143 -11.83 9.85 0.59
C LYS A 143 -10.88 9.75 1.80
N ARG A 144 -11.24 8.94 2.80
CA ARG A 144 -10.34 8.63 3.93
C ARG A 144 -9.07 7.91 3.52
N VAL A 145 -9.15 7.12 2.45
CA VAL A 145 -7.97 6.47 1.84
C VAL A 145 -7.77 7.14 0.49
N HIS A 146 -6.61 7.72 0.31
CA HIS A 146 -6.24 8.41 -0.93
C HIS A 146 -4.72 8.50 -1.02
N PHE A 147 -4.20 8.82 -2.18
CA PHE A 147 -2.74 8.95 -2.39
C PHE A 147 -2.22 10.11 -1.53
N ALA A 148 -2.66 11.31 -1.82
CA ALA A 148 -2.38 12.53 -1.05
C ALA A 148 -3.27 13.65 -1.61
N HIS A 149 -3.33 14.78 -0.90
CA HIS A 149 -4.01 15.99 -1.40
C HIS A 149 -3.10 16.84 -2.29
N GLY A 150 -1.78 16.70 -2.13
CA GLY A 150 -0.80 17.51 -2.82
C GLY A 150 0.56 17.39 -2.14
N TYR A 151 1.51 18.13 -2.66
CA TYR A 151 2.76 18.36 -1.95
C TYR A 151 2.48 19.25 -0.73
N ILE A 152 3.35 19.18 0.26
CA ILE A 152 3.19 19.94 1.52
C ILE A 152 4.35 20.92 1.68
N ASN A 153 4.09 22.00 2.39
CA ASN A 153 5.13 22.97 2.78
C ASN A 153 5.56 22.76 4.24
N SER A 154 4.68 22.12 5.00
CA SER A 154 4.87 21.87 6.42
C SER A 154 4.20 20.54 6.78
N TRP A 155 4.77 19.84 7.74
CA TRP A 155 4.13 18.65 8.31
C TRP A 155 2.74 18.96 8.88
N MET A 156 2.53 20.16 9.34
CA MET A 156 1.22 20.60 9.87
C MET A 156 0.12 20.57 8.82
N ASP A 157 0.46 20.79 7.54
CA ASP A 157 -0.51 20.74 6.44
C ASP A 157 -1.27 19.40 6.43
N LEU A 158 -0.55 18.30 6.71
CA LEU A 158 -1.17 16.96 6.75
C LEU A 158 -2.17 16.81 7.90
N PHE A 159 -1.92 17.45 9.01
CA PHE A 159 -2.80 17.38 10.18
C PHE A 159 -4.00 18.33 10.03
N GLU A 160 -3.80 19.48 9.41
CA GLU A 160 -4.90 20.41 9.12
C GLU A 160 -5.89 19.81 8.14
N GLN A 161 -5.42 19.05 7.15
CA GLN A 161 -6.25 18.30 6.22
C GLN A 161 -7.19 17.32 6.94
N ASN A 162 -6.81 16.84 8.13
CA ASN A 162 -7.66 15.93 8.91
C ASN A 162 -9.00 16.53 9.27
N ASN A 163 -9.12 17.86 9.34
CA ASN A 163 -10.37 18.55 9.68
C ASN A 163 -11.48 18.32 8.64
N ALA A 164 -11.15 17.90 7.43
CA ALA A 164 -12.13 17.55 6.40
C ALA A 164 -12.87 16.24 6.70
N PHE A 165 -12.37 15.42 7.65
CA PHE A 165 -12.91 14.07 7.89
C PHE A 165 -13.70 14.02 9.20
N LYS A 166 -14.93 13.52 9.13
CA LYS A 166 -15.77 13.31 10.32
C LYS A 166 -15.13 12.29 11.26
N ILE A 167 -15.27 12.48 12.55
CA ILE A 167 -14.70 11.62 13.59
C ILE A 167 -15.41 10.24 13.57
N ILE A 168 -14.63 9.17 13.52
CA ILE A 168 -15.16 7.80 13.65
C ILE A 168 -15.14 7.37 15.12
N PHE A 169 -14.01 7.57 15.81
CA PHE A 169 -13.89 7.23 17.22
C PHE A 169 -13.84 8.50 18.06
N ALA A 170 -14.64 8.54 19.10
CA ALA A 170 -14.58 9.57 20.13
C ALA A 170 -14.31 8.91 21.48
N ASP A 171 -13.66 9.62 22.36
CA ASP A 171 -13.39 9.18 23.73
C ASP A 171 -13.66 10.36 24.67
N VAL A 172 -14.23 10.08 25.82
CA VAL A 172 -14.52 11.07 26.84
C VAL A 172 -13.41 11.23 27.87
N LYS A 173 -12.32 10.50 27.71
CA LYS A 173 -11.18 10.58 28.64
C LYS A 173 -10.54 11.96 28.59
N GLU A 174 -10.43 12.58 29.75
CA GLU A 174 -9.66 13.81 29.90
C GLU A 174 -8.21 13.44 30.14
N LEU A 175 -7.37 13.65 29.14
CA LEU A 175 -5.94 13.37 29.20
C LEU A 175 -5.16 14.64 28.84
N PRO A 176 -3.96 14.81 29.39
CA PRO A 176 -3.11 15.94 29.00
C PRO A 176 -2.92 16.00 27.49
N ILE A 177 -2.91 17.20 26.92
CA ILE A 177 -2.71 17.44 25.47
C ILE A 177 -1.42 16.75 24.99
N SER A 178 -0.37 16.75 25.82
CA SER A 178 0.92 16.12 25.51
C SER A 178 0.81 14.60 25.21
N LYS A 179 -0.32 13.96 25.56
CA LYS A 179 -0.56 12.55 25.23
C LYS A 179 -1.07 12.37 23.80
N LEU A 180 -1.49 13.45 23.14
CA LEU A 180 -2.01 13.44 21.77
C LEU A 180 -3.14 12.41 21.57
N HIS A 181 -3.88 12.06 22.64
CA HIS A 181 -4.85 10.96 22.63
C HIS A 181 -5.95 11.14 21.58
N HIS A 182 -6.65 12.29 21.66
CA HIS A 182 -7.77 12.56 20.74
C HIS A 182 -7.27 12.78 19.32
N PHE A 183 -6.13 13.44 19.17
CA PHE A 183 -5.45 13.62 17.89
C PHE A 183 -5.16 12.24 17.26
N ASN A 184 -4.53 11.33 18.01
CA ASN A 184 -4.17 10.00 17.50
C ASN A 184 -5.40 9.13 17.20
N LEU A 185 -6.49 9.26 17.97
CA LEU A 185 -7.76 8.58 17.65
C LEU A 185 -8.29 9.04 16.28
N HIS A 186 -8.29 10.35 16.03
CA HIS A 186 -8.81 10.89 14.77
C HIS A 186 -7.87 10.56 13.60
N ASN A 187 -6.58 10.92 13.72
CA ASN A 187 -5.55 10.66 12.70
C ASN A 187 -5.46 9.16 12.36
N GLY A 188 -5.65 8.31 13.37
CA GLY A 188 -5.62 6.85 13.21
C GLY A 188 -6.74 6.29 12.34
N THR A 189 -7.78 7.08 12.03
CA THR A 189 -8.90 6.66 11.17
C THR A 189 -8.85 7.31 9.77
N ILE A 190 -7.77 7.99 9.44
CA ILE A 190 -7.54 8.59 8.12
C ILE A 190 -6.37 7.83 7.51
N TRP A 191 -6.67 6.97 6.54
CA TRP A 191 -5.74 5.94 6.09
C TRP A 191 -5.07 6.29 4.75
N ARG A 192 -4.43 7.49 4.69
CA ARG A 192 -3.61 7.87 3.53
C ARG A 192 -2.59 6.77 3.22
N TRP A 193 -2.23 6.60 1.95
CA TRP A 193 -1.22 5.60 1.56
C TRP A 193 0.14 5.91 2.20
N ILE A 194 0.45 7.21 2.37
CA ILE A 194 1.60 7.66 3.17
C ILE A 194 1.01 8.43 4.36
N ARG A 195 1.02 7.83 5.53
CA ARG A 195 0.36 8.40 6.71
C ARG A 195 1.36 8.97 7.71
N PRO A 196 1.21 10.24 8.11
CA PRO A 196 2.05 10.81 9.17
C PRO A 196 1.59 10.29 10.53
N ILE A 197 2.55 9.93 11.39
CA ILE A 197 2.28 9.50 12.76
C ILE A 197 3.15 10.34 13.68
N LEU A 198 2.49 11.09 14.58
CA LEU A 198 3.16 11.83 15.65
C LEU A 198 2.97 11.03 16.95
N ASP A 199 4.05 10.70 17.61
CA ASP A 199 4.02 9.87 18.80
C ASP A 199 5.02 10.42 19.83
N SER A 200 5.20 9.72 20.92
CA SER A 200 6.21 10.06 21.94
C SER A 200 7.00 8.81 22.30
N ASP A 201 8.31 8.96 22.39
CA ASP A 201 9.18 7.88 22.82
C ASP A 201 9.06 7.63 24.34
N LYS A 202 9.81 6.66 24.85
CA LYS A 202 9.83 6.31 26.28
C LYS A 202 10.29 7.47 27.19
N ASN A 203 11.01 8.45 26.63
CA ASN A 203 11.48 9.64 27.34
C ASN A 203 10.51 10.83 27.17
N LYS A 204 9.33 10.62 26.60
CA LYS A 204 8.30 11.63 26.29
C LYS A 204 8.76 12.66 25.25
N LYS A 205 9.81 12.36 24.49
CA LYS A 205 10.23 13.18 23.36
C LYS A 205 9.36 12.83 22.16
N HIS A 206 8.83 13.83 21.49
CA HIS A 206 8.00 13.61 20.28
C HIS A 206 8.85 13.02 19.15
N THR A 207 8.27 12.07 18.45
CA THR A 207 8.87 11.39 17.29
C THR A 207 7.91 11.44 16.12
N LEU A 208 8.45 11.56 14.93
CA LEU A 208 7.69 11.64 13.69
C LEU A 208 8.02 10.42 12.84
N ARG A 209 6.97 9.75 12.34
CA ARG A 209 7.13 8.58 11.47
C ARG A 209 6.25 8.72 10.24
N LEU A 210 6.74 8.21 9.13
CA LEU A 210 5.91 7.90 7.96
C LEU A 210 5.49 6.43 8.05
N GLU A 211 4.20 6.19 8.01
CA GLU A 211 3.65 4.84 7.85
C GLU A 211 3.38 4.65 6.35
N LEU A 212 4.19 3.80 5.72
CA LEU A 212 4.15 3.51 4.29
C LEU A 212 3.25 2.28 4.11
N ARG A 213 2.07 2.43 3.48
CA ARG A 213 1.00 1.44 3.49
C ARG A 213 0.65 0.89 2.10
N ALA A 214 1.21 1.49 1.05
CA ALA A 214 0.78 1.20 -0.32
C ALA A 214 1.18 -0.20 -0.80
N LEU A 215 2.23 -0.79 -0.25
CA LEU A 215 2.76 -2.07 -0.74
C LEU A 215 1.93 -3.27 -0.27
N PRO A 216 1.75 -4.29 -1.12
CA PRO A 216 1.15 -5.56 -0.71
C PRO A 216 2.16 -6.41 0.06
N SER A 217 1.69 -7.48 0.69
CA SER A 217 2.57 -8.56 1.12
C SER A 217 3.25 -9.16 -0.11
N GLY A 218 4.54 -9.36 -0.06
CA GLY A 218 5.30 -10.02 -1.15
C GLY A 218 4.98 -11.51 -1.20
N PRO A 219 5.19 -12.17 -2.34
CA PRO A 219 4.88 -13.61 -2.47
C PRO A 219 5.65 -14.49 -1.48
N THR A 220 6.87 -14.08 -1.14
CA THR A 220 7.73 -14.81 -0.18
C THR A 220 8.28 -13.84 0.86
N LEU A 221 8.92 -14.37 1.90
CA LEU A 221 9.60 -13.53 2.89
C LEU A 221 10.77 -12.76 2.26
N ILE A 222 11.54 -13.41 1.38
CA ILE A 222 12.67 -12.74 0.71
C ILE A 222 12.16 -11.62 -0.22
N ASP A 223 11.04 -11.83 -0.92
CA ASP A 223 10.41 -10.79 -1.74
C ASP A 223 9.95 -9.62 -0.88
N THR A 224 9.33 -9.91 0.28
CA THR A 224 8.88 -8.89 1.22
C THR A 224 10.06 -8.05 1.75
N GLN A 225 11.15 -8.72 2.16
CA GLN A 225 12.36 -8.04 2.61
C GLN A 225 12.97 -7.18 1.50
N THR A 226 13.01 -7.70 0.28
CA THR A 226 13.48 -6.95 -0.90
C THR A 226 12.68 -5.67 -1.09
N ASN A 227 11.34 -5.77 -1.00
CA ASN A 227 10.46 -4.60 -1.13
C ASN A 227 10.74 -3.56 -0.04
N ILE A 228 10.96 -3.99 1.22
CA ILE A 228 11.27 -3.09 2.34
C ILE A 228 12.57 -2.34 2.08
N TRP A 229 13.64 -3.06 1.77
CA TRP A 229 14.96 -2.45 1.57
C TRP A 229 14.98 -1.51 0.37
N PHE A 230 14.33 -1.92 -0.72
CA PHE A 230 14.23 -1.05 -1.89
C PHE A 230 13.48 0.24 -1.57
N PHE A 231 12.32 0.14 -0.86
CA PHE A 231 11.50 1.31 -0.53
C PHE A 231 12.27 2.29 0.38
N ILE A 232 12.84 1.79 1.48
CA ILE A 232 13.57 2.63 2.42
C ILE A 232 14.79 3.27 1.75
N GLY A 233 15.54 2.47 1.00
CA GLY A 233 16.72 2.95 0.28
C GLY A 233 16.38 4.00 -0.75
N LEU A 234 15.32 3.78 -1.52
CA LEU A 234 14.90 4.74 -2.55
C LEU A 234 14.44 6.07 -1.92
N ILE A 235 13.65 6.02 -0.85
CA ILE A 235 13.24 7.25 -0.12
C ILE A 235 14.48 8.03 0.32
N LYS A 236 15.40 7.36 1.00
CA LYS A 236 16.61 8.04 1.51
C LYS A 236 17.50 8.53 0.36
N GLY A 237 17.66 7.73 -0.69
CA GLY A 237 18.42 8.15 -1.87
C GLY A 237 17.85 9.40 -2.52
N LEU A 238 16.52 9.47 -2.67
CA LEU A 238 15.86 10.67 -3.21
C LEU A 238 16.06 11.89 -2.30
N VAL A 239 15.92 11.73 -0.99
CA VAL A 239 16.18 12.83 -0.02
C VAL A 239 17.61 13.35 -0.16
N ASP A 240 18.58 12.44 -0.30
CA ASP A 240 20.00 12.81 -0.38
C ASP A 240 20.38 13.53 -1.68
N THR A 241 19.57 13.40 -2.76
CA THR A 241 19.83 14.16 -4.00
C THR A 241 19.64 15.66 -3.82
N LYS A 242 18.83 16.08 -2.83
CA LYS A 242 18.43 17.48 -2.61
C LYS A 242 17.69 18.12 -3.81
N ILE A 243 17.21 17.29 -4.73
CA ILE A 243 16.40 17.76 -5.87
C ILE A 243 15.02 18.17 -5.32
N ASP A 244 14.48 19.25 -5.87
CA ASP A 244 13.09 19.65 -5.60
C ASP A 244 12.15 18.65 -6.28
N LEU A 245 11.62 17.71 -5.52
CA LEU A 245 10.74 16.67 -6.06
C LEU A 245 9.35 17.17 -6.45
N THR A 246 9.04 18.45 -6.18
CA THR A 246 7.73 19.05 -6.54
C THR A 246 7.66 19.54 -7.98
N HIS A 247 8.76 19.45 -8.74
CA HIS A 247 8.76 19.84 -10.15
C HIS A 247 7.86 18.94 -11.03
N ILE A 248 7.57 17.71 -10.59
CA ILE A 248 6.54 16.88 -11.23
C ILE A 248 5.17 17.42 -10.76
N PRO A 249 4.27 17.84 -11.65
CA PRO A 249 2.94 18.29 -11.22
C PRO A 249 2.24 17.21 -10.39
N PHE A 250 1.64 17.58 -9.28
CA PHE A 250 1.06 16.60 -8.34
C PHE A 250 0.03 15.68 -9.00
N GLU A 251 -0.83 16.21 -9.87
CA GLU A 251 -1.84 15.38 -10.55
C GLU A 251 -1.18 14.35 -11.49
N THR A 252 -0.04 14.70 -12.11
CA THR A 252 0.76 13.76 -12.91
C THR A 252 1.28 12.62 -12.02
N LEU A 253 1.85 12.94 -10.87
CA LEU A 253 2.35 11.93 -9.92
C LEU A 253 1.21 11.02 -9.42
N LYS A 254 0.06 11.62 -9.15
CA LYS A 254 -1.15 10.89 -8.70
C LYS A 254 -1.65 9.94 -9.80
N ASP A 255 -1.69 10.39 -11.05
CA ASP A 255 -2.07 9.55 -12.19
C ASP A 255 -1.09 8.38 -12.34
N ASP A 256 0.21 8.65 -12.23
CA ASP A 256 1.24 7.60 -12.27
C ASP A 256 1.01 6.57 -11.15
N PHE A 257 0.69 7.00 -9.93
CA PHE A 257 0.39 6.08 -8.81
C PHE A 257 -0.74 5.11 -9.17
N TYR A 258 -1.83 5.61 -9.74
CA TYR A 258 -2.95 4.74 -10.12
C TYR A 258 -2.62 3.90 -11.37
N ASN A 259 -1.82 4.41 -12.29
CA ASN A 259 -1.40 3.66 -13.48
C ASN A 259 -0.50 2.47 -13.10
N VAL A 260 0.47 2.67 -12.20
CA VAL A 260 1.30 1.54 -11.74
C VAL A 260 0.47 0.52 -10.95
N ALA A 261 -0.56 0.96 -10.23
CA ALA A 261 -1.46 0.01 -9.57
C ALA A 261 -2.25 -0.83 -10.58
N ARG A 262 -2.64 -0.23 -11.71
CA ARG A 262 -3.38 -0.94 -12.78
C ARG A 262 -2.50 -1.95 -13.51
N THR A 263 -1.29 -1.57 -13.93
CA THR A 263 -0.50 -2.35 -14.88
C THR A 263 0.86 -2.85 -14.35
N GLY A 264 1.20 -2.50 -13.11
CA GLY A 264 2.41 -3.02 -12.46
C GLY A 264 3.68 -2.63 -13.21
N LEU A 265 4.53 -3.63 -13.50
CA LEU A 265 5.79 -3.45 -14.21
C LEU A 265 5.61 -3.11 -15.71
N GLU A 266 4.38 -3.08 -16.23
CA GLU A 266 4.12 -2.73 -17.63
C GLU A 266 3.85 -1.23 -17.81
N THR A 267 4.20 -0.39 -16.83
CA THR A 267 3.83 1.03 -16.76
C THR A 267 5.00 1.94 -17.17
N GLU A 268 4.67 3.02 -17.85
CA GLU A 268 5.53 4.22 -17.95
C GLU A 268 5.11 5.21 -16.86
N PHE A 269 6.05 5.95 -16.28
CA PHE A 269 5.80 6.93 -15.23
C PHE A 269 6.75 8.13 -15.40
N HIS A 270 6.48 9.22 -14.69
CA HIS A 270 7.35 10.41 -14.73
C HIS A 270 8.44 10.25 -13.65
N GLU A 271 9.70 10.11 -14.12
CA GLU A 271 10.83 9.81 -13.21
C GLU A 271 11.25 11.07 -12.42
N PRO A 272 11.81 10.88 -11.19
CA PRO A 272 11.96 11.99 -10.24
C PRO A 272 13.10 12.99 -10.52
N ILE A 273 13.94 12.76 -11.52
CA ILE A 273 15.11 13.64 -11.74
C ILE A 273 14.76 14.75 -12.76
N ASN A 274 14.17 14.38 -13.89
CA ASN A 274 13.86 15.33 -14.99
C ASN A 274 12.37 15.41 -15.31
N ALA A 275 11.53 14.65 -14.62
CA ALA A 275 10.11 14.49 -14.92
C ALA A 275 9.85 13.96 -16.33
N GLU A 276 10.78 13.20 -16.89
CA GLU A 276 10.58 12.55 -18.19
C GLU A 276 9.73 11.29 -18.02
N LYS A 277 8.87 11.03 -19.00
CA LYS A 277 8.05 9.82 -19.00
C LYS A 277 8.88 8.65 -19.52
N VAL A 278 9.13 7.65 -18.67
CA VAL A 278 10.04 6.53 -18.96
C VAL A 278 9.41 5.20 -18.52
N ASP A 279 9.90 4.09 -19.09
CA ASP A 279 9.51 2.74 -18.66
C ASP A 279 10.01 2.50 -17.23
N LEU A 280 9.12 1.99 -16.38
CA LEU A 280 9.41 1.76 -14.96
C LEU A 280 10.62 0.85 -14.75
N ASN A 281 10.75 -0.22 -15.55
CA ASN A 281 11.85 -1.18 -15.40
C ASN A 281 13.17 -0.58 -15.84
N GLU A 282 13.16 0.16 -16.96
CA GLU A 282 14.39 0.83 -17.45
C GLU A 282 14.91 1.81 -16.41
N TRP A 283 14.03 2.62 -15.81
CA TRP A 283 14.44 3.56 -14.79
C TRP A 283 14.96 2.86 -13.53
N ILE A 284 14.29 1.79 -13.07
CA ILE A 284 14.75 1.04 -11.89
C ILE A 284 16.18 0.53 -12.13
N LEU A 285 16.46 -0.06 -13.31
CA LEU A 285 17.77 -0.63 -13.63
C LEU A 285 18.84 0.45 -13.79
N LYS A 286 18.49 1.58 -14.38
CA LYS A 286 19.43 2.65 -14.70
C LYS A 286 19.77 3.52 -13.47
N ASP A 287 18.76 3.98 -12.74
CA ASP A 287 18.91 4.99 -11.70
C ASP A 287 18.34 4.54 -10.35
N GLY A 288 17.19 3.88 -10.31
CA GLY A 288 16.51 3.48 -9.08
C GLY A 288 17.37 2.62 -8.15
N LEU A 289 18.05 1.63 -8.71
CA LEU A 289 18.96 0.76 -7.95
C LEU A 289 20.13 1.55 -7.34
N LYS A 290 20.72 2.46 -8.10
CA LYS A 290 21.83 3.29 -7.63
C LYS A 290 21.40 4.18 -6.47
N LEU A 291 20.24 4.85 -6.62
CA LEU A 291 19.67 5.70 -5.59
C LEU A 291 19.38 4.91 -4.31
N ALA A 292 18.77 3.75 -4.46
CA ALA A 292 18.40 2.94 -3.29
C ALA A 292 19.63 2.40 -2.55
N LYS A 293 20.66 1.95 -3.30
CA LYS A 293 21.93 1.51 -2.69
C LYS A 293 22.59 2.65 -1.93
N ALA A 294 22.71 3.83 -2.54
CA ALA A 294 23.29 5.01 -1.91
C ALA A 294 22.51 5.40 -0.65
N GLY A 295 21.18 5.37 -0.73
CA GLY A 295 20.33 5.71 0.42
C GLY A 295 20.50 4.77 1.61
N LEU A 296 20.58 3.45 1.39
CA LEU A 296 20.83 2.51 2.50
C LEU A 296 22.24 2.68 3.06
N SER A 297 23.24 2.90 2.20
CA SER A 297 24.61 3.13 2.64
C SER A 297 24.70 4.40 3.52
N SER A 298 23.97 5.47 3.17
CA SER A 298 23.95 6.69 3.99
C SER A 298 23.27 6.48 5.35
N PHE A 299 22.45 5.43 5.51
CA PHE A 299 21.95 4.97 6.82
C PHE A 299 22.95 4.04 7.54
N GLY A 300 24.11 3.73 6.94
CA GLY A 300 25.07 2.79 7.49
C GLY A 300 24.65 1.32 7.30
N ILE A 301 23.79 1.06 6.31
CA ILE A 301 23.27 -0.28 6.04
C ILE A 301 23.90 -0.77 4.72
N ASP A 302 25.02 -1.48 4.84
CA ASP A 302 25.81 -1.95 3.67
C ASP A 302 25.64 -3.45 3.38
N LYS A 303 25.22 -4.24 4.37
CA LYS A 303 25.04 -5.70 4.20
C LYS A 303 23.61 -6.00 3.75
N THR A 304 23.37 -5.83 2.47
CA THR A 304 22.02 -5.92 1.88
C THR A 304 21.91 -7.00 0.78
N GLU A 305 22.91 -7.83 0.63
CA GLU A 305 22.81 -8.98 -0.27
C GLU A 305 21.88 -10.06 0.31
N PRO A 306 21.03 -10.73 -0.46
CA PRO A 306 20.98 -10.73 -1.94
C PRO A 306 19.93 -9.78 -2.56
N PHE A 307 19.47 -8.77 -1.82
CA PHE A 307 18.29 -7.99 -2.23
C PHE A 307 18.49 -7.26 -3.56
N TRP A 308 19.69 -6.74 -3.82
CA TRP A 308 19.96 -5.99 -5.06
C TRP A 308 19.86 -6.89 -6.29
N ASP A 309 20.38 -8.11 -6.20
CA ASP A 309 20.26 -9.08 -7.28
C ASP A 309 18.80 -9.44 -7.55
N ILE A 310 17.99 -9.57 -6.47
CA ILE A 310 16.57 -9.87 -6.62
C ILE A 310 15.84 -8.69 -7.29
N ILE A 311 16.16 -7.43 -6.93
CA ILE A 311 15.57 -6.27 -7.58
C ILE A 311 15.91 -6.26 -9.06
N GLU A 312 17.20 -6.41 -9.39
CA GLU A 312 17.67 -6.42 -10.77
C GLU A 312 17.01 -7.53 -11.60
N GLN A 313 16.98 -8.75 -11.07
CA GLN A 313 16.40 -9.92 -11.77
C GLN A 313 14.88 -9.80 -11.92
N ARG A 314 14.17 -9.34 -10.87
CA ARG A 314 12.70 -9.14 -10.93
C ARG A 314 12.36 -8.09 -11.99
N THR A 315 13.13 -7.02 -12.04
CA THR A 315 12.93 -5.91 -12.98
C THR A 315 13.23 -6.37 -14.41
N SER A 316 14.37 -7.04 -14.62
CA SER A 316 14.79 -7.52 -15.96
C SER A 316 13.82 -8.56 -16.52
N SER A 317 13.31 -9.46 -15.69
CA SER A 317 12.35 -10.50 -16.11
C SER A 317 10.91 -9.95 -16.21
N ARG A 318 10.66 -8.75 -15.71
CA ARG A 318 9.33 -8.14 -15.57
C ARG A 318 8.35 -9.10 -14.87
N GLN A 319 8.82 -9.88 -13.87
CA GLN A 319 7.98 -10.86 -13.19
C GLN A 319 7.91 -10.61 -11.69
N ASN A 320 6.84 -9.93 -11.25
CA ASN A 320 6.43 -9.79 -9.85
C ASN A 320 5.29 -10.78 -9.54
N GLY A 321 4.75 -10.71 -8.33
CA GLY A 321 3.66 -11.60 -7.90
C GLY A 321 2.41 -11.50 -8.78
N ALA A 322 2.06 -10.28 -9.20
CA ALA A 322 0.88 -10.07 -10.06
C ALA A 322 1.09 -10.70 -11.44
N LYS A 323 2.24 -10.43 -12.05
CA LYS A 323 2.53 -10.95 -13.40
C LYS A 323 2.56 -12.47 -13.41
N TRP A 324 3.19 -13.09 -12.39
CA TRP A 324 3.20 -14.55 -12.29
C TRP A 324 1.78 -15.13 -12.16
N GLN A 325 0.97 -14.55 -11.27
CA GLN A 325 -0.43 -15.01 -11.06
C GLN A 325 -1.24 -14.91 -12.36
N LEU A 326 -1.12 -13.79 -13.10
CA LEU A 326 -1.86 -13.59 -14.36
C LEU A 326 -1.40 -14.58 -15.43
N LYS A 327 -0.08 -14.78 -15.60
CA LYS A 327 0.47 -15.78 -16.54
C LYS A 327 -0.04 -17.18 -16.19
N HIS A 328 0.01 -17.54 -14.90
CA HIS A 328 -0.42 -18.85 -14.42
C HIS A 328 -1.91 -19.05 -14.69
N PHE A 329 -2.74 -18.06 -14.31
CA PHE A 329 -4.18 -18.15 -14.51
C PHE A 329 -4.53 -18.20 -16.00
N LYS A 330 -3.84 -17.46 -16.84
CA LYS A 330 -4.01 -17.51 -18.31
C LYS A 330 -3.72 -18.91 -18.86
N LYS A 331 -2.67 -19.56 -18.34
CA LYS A 331 -2.25 -20.90 -18.81
C LYS A 331 -3.20 -22.01 -18.36
N TYR A 332 -3.61 -22.00 -17.09
CA TYR A 332 -4.33 -23.14 -16.49
C TYR A 332 -5.82 -22.87 -16.23
N ASN A 333 -6.24 -21.64 -16.22
CA ASN A 333 -7.62 -21.20 -15.92
C ASN A 333 -8.19 -21.87 -14.65
N SER A 334 -7.38 -21.98 -13.62
CA SER A 334 -7.73 -22.72 -12.38
C SER A 334 -7.17 -22.03 -11.16
N ILE A 335 -8.05 -21.50 -10.30
CA ILE A 335 -7.65 -20.93 -9.00
C ILE A 335 -7.08 -22.01 -8.07
N PRO A 336 -7.68 -23.20 -7.94
CA PRO A 336 -7.05 -24.24 -7.09
C PRO A 336 -5.63 -24.57 -7.53
N LYS A 337 -5.37 -24.74 -8.82
CA LYS A 337 -4.03 -25.03 -9.33
C LYS A 337 -3.06 -23.86 -9.07
N LEU A 338 -3.53 -22.62 -9.28
CA LEU A 338 -2.75 -21.43 -8.97
C LEU A 338 -2.34 -21.41 -7.49
N MET A 339 -3.29 -21.69 -6.59
CA MET A 339 -3.02 -21.72 -5.15
C MET A 339 -2.00 -22.79 -4.77
N GLU A 340 -2.14 -23.98 -5.36
CA GLU A 340 -1.21 -25.10 -5.12
C GLU A 340 0.22 -24.72 -5.51
N ASP A 341 0.41 -24.22 -6.74
CA ASP A 341 1.72 -23.87 -7.26
C ASP A 341 2.32 -22.65 -6.55
N TYR A 342 1.49 -21.63 -6.25
CA TYR A 342 1.92 -20.46 -5.48
C TYR A 342 2.46 -20.89 -4.10
N MET A 343 1.70 -21.71 -3.38
CA MET A 343 2.10 -22.16 -2.05
C MET A 343 3.33 -23.08 -2.09
N TYR A 344 3.48 -23.87 -3.17
CA TYR A 344 4.67 -24.69 -3.38
C TYR A 344 5.93 -23.82 -3.47
N HIS A 345 5.91 -22.78 -4.30
CA HIS A 345 7.05 -21.87 -4.46
C HIS A 345 7.27 -21.02 -3.19
N ALA A 346 6.19 -20.49 -2.61
CA ALA A 346 6.27 -19.63 -1.43
C ALA A 346 6.90 -20.33 -0.24
N LYS A 347 6.59 -21.61 -0.04
CA LYS A 347 7.14 -22.43 1.05
C LYS A 347 8.67 -22.58 0.96
N GLN A 348 9.21 -22.57 -0.25
CA GLN A 348 10.65 -22.67 -0.50
C GLN A 348 11.38 -21.34 -0.37
N ASN A 349 10.63 -20.23 -0.18
CA ASN A 349 11.16 -18.88 -0.10
C ASN A 349 12.00 -18.47 -1.32
N ILE A 350 11.66 -19.02 -2.51
CA ILE A 350 12.32 -18.68 -3.77
C ILE A 350 11.78 -17.34 -4.27
N PRO A 351 12.64 -16.37 -4.63
CA PRO A 351 12.15 -15.09 -5.16
C PRO A 351 11.23 -15.27 -6.38
N VAL A 352 10.16 -14.47 -6.44
CA VAL A 352 9.08 -14.68 -7.42
C VAL A 352 9.54 -14.62 -8.88
N HIS A 353 10.59 -13.88 -9.18
CA HIS A 353 11.10 -13.79 -10.56
C HIS A 353 11.63 -15.14 -11.06
N GLN A 354 11.96 -16.07 -10.17
CA GLN A 354 12.45 -17.43 -10.52
C GLN A 354 11.30 -18.46 -10.61
N TRP A 355 10.05 -18.07 -10.33
CA TRP A 355 8.95 -19.04 -10.34
C TRP A 355 8.58 -19.43 -11.78
N SER A 356 8.61 -20.73 -12.06
CA SER A 356 8.11 -21.30 -13.32
C SER A 356 6.57 -21.42 -13.30
N LEU A 357 5.98 -21.71 -14.48
CA LEU A 357 4.53 -21.97 -14.65
C LEU A 357 4.26 -23.47 -14.74
#